data_0fe49f1d728fcbf75c827a18b594cfc9
#
_entry.id   0fe49f1d728fcbf75c827a18b594cfc9
#
_cell.length_a   1.000
_cell.length_b   1.000
_cell.length_c   1.000
_cell.angle_alpha   90.00
_cell.angle_beta   90.00
_cell.angle_gamma   90.00
#
_symmetry.space_group_name_H-M   'P 1'
#
loop_
_entity.id
_entity.type
_entity.pdbx_description
1 polymer ?
#
loop_
_entity_poly.entity_id
_entity_poly.type
_entity_poly.pdbx_seq_one_letter_code
_entity_poly.pdbx_strand_id
1 'polypeptide(L)' 'MMYSKATCISLLIEKHKEINACGISRFPKKSDFTDEQVQAIKAYLGPWPRALEQAGLKEERKKKI' A
#
# COMPACT_ATOMS: atom_id res chain seq x y z
N MET A 1 0.61 19.71 2.85
CA MET A 1 0.17 18.73 1.93
C MET A 1 -0.95 17.91 2.46
N MET A 2 -1.97 17.74 1.68
CA MET A 2 -3.09 16.99 2.14
C MET A 2 -3.16 15.65 1.52
N TYR A 3 -3.46 14.66 2.33
CA TYR A 3 -3.64 13.31 1.85
C TYR A 3 -5.10 12.96 1.94
N SER A 4 -5.54 12.01 1.15
CA SER A 4 -6.90 11.52 1.22
C SER A 4 -6.81 10.03 1.01
N LYS A 5 -7.94 9.35 1.18
CA LYS A 5 -7.98 7.92 0.99
C LYS A 5 -7.53 7.57 -0.42
N ALA A 6 -8.04 8.30 -1.41
CA ALA A 6 -7.67 8.03 -2.79
C ALA A 6 -6.18 8.26 -3.03
N THR A 7 -5.63 9.33 -2.44
CA THR A 7 -4.23 9.62 -2.59
C THR A 7 -3.38 8.51 -1.98
N CYS A 8 -3.78 8.03 -0.81
CA CYS A 8 -3.03 6.96 -0.16
C CYS A 8 -3.06 5.68 -0.98
N ILE A 9 -4.21 5.37 -1.56
CA ILE A 9 -4.32 4.20 -2.40
C ILE A 9 -3.42 4.35 -3.62
N SER A 10 -3.38 5.53 -4.21
CA SER A 10 -2.52 5.77 -5.36
C SER A 10 -1.05 5.62 -4.99
N LEU A 11 -0.67 6.09 -3.81
CA LEU A 11 0.71 5.96 -3.37
C LEU A 11 1.11 4.49 -3.30
N LEU A 12 0.23 3.66 -2.75
CA LEU A 12 0.53 2.24 -2.64
C LEU A 12 0.63 1.60 -4.02
N ILE A 13 -0.27 1.91 -4.91
CA ILE A 13 -0.28 1.32 -6.23
C ILE A 13 0.96 1.72 -7.01
N GLU A 14 1.32 3.00 -6.95
CA GLU A 14 2.49 3.45 -7.68
C GLU A 14 3.77 2.85 -7.15
N LYS A 15 3.86 2.75 -5.83
CA LYS A 15 5.05 2.14 -5.24
C LYS A 15 5.15 0.68 -5.66
N HIS A 16 4.02 -0.01 -5.70
CA HIS A 16 4.01 -1.41 -6.10
C HIS A 16 4.50 -1.56 -7.54
N LYS A 17 4.09 -0.63 -8.41
CA LYS A 17 4.54 -0.67 -9.78
C LYS A 17 6.05 -0.45 -9.88
N GLU A 18 6.57 0.46 -9.07
CA GLU A 18 7.99 0.72 -9.08
C GLU A 18 8.78 -0.49 -8.63
N ILE A 19 8.30 -1.15 -7.58
CA ILE A 19 8.97 -2.32 -7.06
C ILE A 19 8.99 -3.42 -8.10
N ASN A 20 7.87 -3.63 -8.77
CA ASN A 20 7.81 -4.66 -9.79
C ASN A 20 8.67 -4.31 -10.99
N ALA A 21 8.77 -3.04 -11.33
CA ALA A 21 9.59 -2.63 -12.44
C ALA A 21 11.06 -2.91 -12.18
N CYS A 22 11.44 -2.98 -10.91
CA CYS A 22 12.80 -3.30 -10.56
C CYS A 22 13.04 -4.81 -10.53
N GLY A 23 12.02 -5.59 -10.85
CA GLY A 23 12.17 -7.03 -10.84
C GLY A 23 11.96 -7.66 -9.49
N ILE A 24 11.43 -6.90 -8.53
CA ILE A 24 11.20 -7.42 -7.19
C ILE A 24 9.74 -7.76 -7.04
N SER A 25 9.48 -8.97 -6.58
CA SER A 25 8.10 -9.41 -6.43
C SER A 25 7.68 -9.35 -4.99
N ARG A 26 7.30 -8.19 -4.52
CA ARG A 26 6.81 -8.03 -3.16
C ARG A 26 5.90 -6.83 -3.08
N PHE A 27 5.17 -6.74 -1.99
CA PHE A 27 4.28 -5.60 -1.79
C PHE A 27 5.06 -4.46 -1.14
N PRO A 28 4.55 -3.23 -1.26
CA PRO A 28 5.21 -2.10 -0.63
C PRO A 28 5.26 -2.25 0.89
N LYS A 29 6.32 -1.77 1.50
CA LYS A 29 6.45 -1.82 2.93
C LYS A 29 6.48 -0.42 3.48
N LYS A 30 6.37 -0.30 4.80
CA LYS A 30 6.41 1.02 5.42
C LYS A 30 7.72 1.74 5.10
N SER A 31 8.80 0.99 5.02
CA SER A 31 10.10 1.62 4.75
C SER A 31 10.22 2.14 3.32
N ASP A 32 9.27 1.82 2.46
CA ASP A 32 9.30 2.32 1.10
C ASP A 32 8.70 3.72 1.01
N PHE A 33 8.15 4.21 2.10
CA PHE A 33 7.52 5.52 2.13
C PHE A 33 8.12 6.39 3.21
N THR A 34 7.82 7.68 3.16
CA THR A 34 8.28 8.57 4.20
C THR A 34 7.38 8.38 5.42
N ASP A 35 7.84 8.87 6.57
CA ASP A 35 7.05 8.76 7.78
C ASP A 35 5.70 9.43 7.61
N GLU A 36 5.69 10.57 6.95
CA GLU A 36 4.45 11.30 6.74
C GLU A 36 3.49 10.48 5.90
N GLN A 37 3.99 9.83 4.87
CA GLN A 37 3.14 9.01 4.01
C GLN A 37 2.62 7.80 4.76
N VAL A 38 3.47 7.18 5.57
CA VAL A 38 3.05 6.02 6.33
C VAL A 38 1.93 6.40 7.30
N GLN A 39 2.09 7.54 7.97
CA GLN A 39 1.08 7.95 8.91
C GLN A 39 -0.23 8.27 8.21
N ALA A 40 -0.17 8.89 7.05
CA ALA A 40 -1.38 9.20 6.30
C ALA A 40 -2.07 7.92 5.85
N ILE A 41 -1.31 6.95 5.38
CA ILE A 41 -1.89 5.70 4.93
C ILE A 41 -2.57 4.99 6.10
N LYS A 42 -1.91 4.96 7.25
CA LYS A 42 -2.49 4.31 8.41
C LYS A 42 -3.73 5.05 8.89
N ALA A 43 -3.73 6.35 8.79
CA ALA A 43 -4.86 7.14 9.25
C ALA A 43 -6.07 6.98 8.35
N TYR A 44 -5.87 6.90 7.06
CA TYR A 44 -6.98 6.82 6.13
C TYR A 44 -7.37 5.40 5.73
N LEU A 45 -6.42 4.50 5.67
CA LEU A 45 -6.69 3.14 5.23
C LEU A 45 -6.64 2.12 6.35
N GLY A 46 -6.03 2.47 7.48
CA GLY A 46 -5.96 1.55 8.61
C GLY A 46 -4.67 0.76 8.64
N PRO A 47 -4.69 -0.40 9.29
CA PRO A 47 -3.50 -1.22 9.42
C PRO A 47 -2.91 -1.52 8.05
N TRP A 48 -1.61 -1.70 8.01
CA TRP A 48 -0.91 -1.88 6.72
C TRP A 48 -1.50 -3.00 5.87
N PRO A 49 -1.77 -4.18 6.42
CA PRO A 49 -2.37 -5.23 5.61
C PRO A 49 -3.69 -4.82 4.99
N ARG A 50 -4.51 -4.10 5.77
CA ARG A 50 -5.79 -3.65 5.27
C ARG A 50 -5.58 -2.58 4.20
N ALA A 51 -4.58 -1.74 4.37
CA ALA A 51 -4.29 -0.71 3.39
C ALA A 51 -3.93 -1.35 2.04
N LEU A 52 -3.14 -2.40 2.07
CA LEU A 52 -2.76 -3.08 0.85
C LEU A 52 -3.97 -3.72 0.19
N GLU A 53 -4.89 -4.26 0.98
CA GLU A 53 -6.08 -4.85 0.44
C GLU A 53 -6.96 -3.81 -0.23
N GLN A 54 -7.08 -2.65 0.39
CA GLN A 54 -7.91 -1.59 -0.18
C GLN A 54 -7.32 -1.07 -1.48
N ALA A 55 -6.01 -1.13 -1.61
CA ALA A 55 -5.36 -0.70 -2.82
C ALA A 55 -5.40 -1.80 -3.89
N GLY A 56 -5.92 -2.97 -3.54
CA GLY A 56 -6.00 -4.07 -4.49
C GLY A 56 -4.67 -4.74 -4.74
N LEU A 57 -3.69 -4.49 -3.88
CA LEU A 57 -2.38 -5.08 -4.09
C LEU A 57 -2.27 -6.44 -3.45
N LYS A 58 -2.89 -6.61 -2.27
CA LYS A 58 -2.79 -7.87 -1.59
C LYS A 58 -4.04 -8.66 -1.80
N GLU A 59 -3.92 -9.85 -2.33
CA GLU A 59 -5.05 -10.64 -2.53
C GLU A 59 -5.67 -11.12 -1.29
N GLU A 60 -6.99 -11.17 -1.23
CA GLU A 60 -7.62 -11.63 -0.10
C GLU A 60 -7.33 -13.04 0.04
N ARG A 61 -6.97 -13.46 1.23
CA ARG A 61 -6.61 -14.75 1.46
C ARG A 61 -7.71 -15.64 1.29
N LYS A 62 -7.80 -16.34 0.29
CA LYS A 62 -8.78 -17.23 0.13
C LYS A 62 -8.48 -18.41 0.81
N LYS A 63 -9.22 -18.88 1.60
CA LYS A 63 -9.02 -19.97 2.31
C LYS A 63 -9.12 -21.10 1.46
N LYS A 64 -8.24 -21.76 1.25
CA LYS A 64 -8.22 -22.81 0.50
C LYS A 64 -8.71 -23.86 1.23
N ILE A 65 -9.42 -24.46 0.99
CA ILE A 65 -9.92 -25.49 1.74
C ILE A 65 -9.49 -26.79 1.43
#